data_65858ff13ad6bba30956e7a7b2bf3768
#
_entry.id   65858ff13ad6bba30956e7a7b2bf3768
#
_cell.length_a   1.000
_cell.length_b   1.000
_cell.length_c   1.000
_cell.angle_alpha   90.00
_cell.angle_beta   90.00
_cell.angle_gamma   90.00
#
_symmetry.space_group_name_H-M   'P 1'
#
loop_
_entity.id
_entity.type
_entity.pdbx_description
1 polymer ?
#
loop_
_entity_poly.entity_id
_entity_poly.type
_entity_poly.pdbx_seq_one_letter_code
_entity_poly.pdbx_strand_id
1 'polypeptide(L)'
;MKCTFFSLIELLIVTAIIAILAAMLLPALNKARQKAYAINCANNFKQVGISMSFYLNDNDEMFPRYGTSEGGKNLAWSGNLARGNYLRSAKSLICPAIADSGKYLDKLQNRMDKKEFLYSSASNLEWTYISPGYNFNYLGEVNRTASGAYSAKCNWTKLSRLKSPSRIIQFADSKRNGGSYDSGFYIIDCDYTTSTSIGNVWGRHGGTVTTLWCDGHVTSPRIRSIANPYLSDPFRFGKSNNDANFFNSWK
;
A
#
# COMPACT_ATOMS: atom_id res chain seq x y z
N MET A 1 -5.25 -39.76 -52.62
CA MET A 1 -5.46 -38.88 -51.47
C MET A 1 -6.58 -37.94 -51.81
N LYS A 2 -7.72 -37.99 -51.07
CA LYS A 2 -8.81 -37.02 -51.27
C LYS A 2 -8.50 -35.76 -50.42
N CYS A 3 -8.15 -34.64 -51.07
CA CYS A 3 -8.04 -33.37 -50.37
C CYS A 3 -9.45 -32.85 -50.10
N THR A 4 -9.85 -32.80 -48.82
CA THR A 4 -11.06 -32.15 -48.37
C THR A 4 -10.78 -30.65 -48.31
N PHE A 5 -11.46 -29.87 -49.16
CA PHE A 5 -11.38 -28.38 -49.11
C PHE A 5 -12.25 -27.88 -47.96
N PHE A 6 -11.69 -27.04 -47.10
CA PHE A 6 -12.39 -26.42 -45.96
C PHE A 6 -13.29 -25.28 -46.52
N SER A 7 -14.55 -25.29 -46.18
CA SER A 7 -15.51 -24.26 -46.60
C SER A 7 -15.34 -22.97 -45.79
N LEU A 8 -15.45 -21.80 -46.45
CA LEU A 8 -15.46 -20.49 -45.74
C LEU A 8 -16.54 -20.43 -44.64
N ILE A 9 -17.67 -21.09 -44.85
CA ILE A 9 -18.77 -21.10 -43.87
C ILE A 9 -18.43 -21.92 -42.64
N GLU A 10 -17.68 -23.04 -42.78
CA GLU A 10 -17.22 -23.83 -41.65
C GLU A 10 -16.24 -23.05 -40.77
N LEU A 11 -15.31 -22.27 -41.39
CA LEU A 11 -14.40 -21.39 -40.68
C LEU A 11 -15.17 -20.29 -39.94
N LEU A 12 -16.16 -19.69 -40.58
CA LEU A 12 -16.96 -18.61 -40.03
C LEU A 12 -17.77 -19.06 -38.79
N ILE A 13 -18.36 -20.24 -38.84
CA ILE A 13 -19.13 -20.79 -37.70
C ILE A 13 -18.19 -21.09 -36.54
N VAL A 14 -17.02 -21.67 -36.77
CA VAL A 14 -16.06 -21.98 -35.72
C VAL A 14 -15.54 -20.71 -35.04
N THR A 15 -15.18 -19.71 -35.83
CA THR A 15 -14.72 -18.43 -35.26
C THR A 15 -15.84 -17.71 -34.49
N ALA A 16 -17.10 -17.78 -34.94
CA ALA A 16 -18.23 -17.22 -34.22
C ALA A 16 -18.44 -17.90 -32.88
N ILE A 17 -18.37 -19.25 -32.80
CA ILE A 17 -18.50 -19.99 -31.55
C ILE A 17 -17.36 -19.63 -30.60
N ILE A 18 -16.11 -19.58 -31.07
CA ILE A 18 -14.96 -19.18 -30.26
C ILE A 18 -15.15 -17.76 -29.73
N ALA A 19 -15.63 -16.82 -30.55
CA ALA A 19 -15.86 -15.45 -30.13
C ALA A 19 -16.93 -15.35 -29.01
N ILE A 20 -18.02 -16.12 -29.13
CA ILE A 20 -19.07 -16.15 -28.10
C ILE A 20 -18.52 -16.71 -26.79
N LEU A 21 -17.79 -17.85 -26.83
CA LEU A 21 -17.20 -18.46 -25.66
C LEU A 21 -16.18 -17.52 -24.99
N ALA A 22 -15.30 -16.88 -25.79
CA ALA A 22 -14.32 -15.93 -25.28
C ALA A 22 -14.99 -14.70 -24.62
N ALA A 23 -16.09 -14.18 -25.22
CA ALA A 23 -16.83 -13.05 -24.68
C ALA A 23 -17.41 -13.34 -23.28
N MET A 24 -17.82 -14.58 -23.02
CA MET A 24 -18.33 -15.01 -21.70
C MET A 24 -17.20 -15.25 -20.69
N LEU A 25 -16.02 -15.70 -21.15
CA LEU A 25 -14.87 -15.98 -20.27
C LEU A 25 -14.14 -14.72 -19.80
N LEU A 26 -14.03 -13.67 -20.63
CA LEU A 26 -13.29 -12.45 -20.31
C LEU A 26 -13.75 -11.76 -19.00
N PRO A 27 -15.06 -11.57 -18.73
CA PRO A 27 -15.49 -10.96 -17.47
C PRO A 27 -15.16 -11.82 -16.25
N ALA A 28 -15.27 -13.14 -16.37
CA ALA A 28 -14.95 -14.08 -15.29
C ALA A 28 -13.44 -14.09 -14.98
N LEU A 29 -12.60 -14.10 -16.01
CA LEU A 29 -11.15 -14.05 -15.91
C LEU A 29 -10.69 -12.75 -15.23
N ASN A 30 -11.28 -11.61 -15.60
CA ASN A 30 -10.96 -10.32 -14.97
C ASN A 30 -11.29 -10.32 -13.46
N LYS A 31 -12.44 -10.87 -13.06
CA LYS A 31 -12.79 -11.01 -11.64
C LYS A 31 -11.84 -11.96 -10.90
N ALA A 32 -11.47 -13.07 -11.50
CA ALA A 32 -10.50 -14.02 -10.92
C ALA A 32 -9.13 -13.37 -10.74
N ARG A 33 -8.65 -12.62 -11.73
CA ARG A 33 -7.38 -11.86 -11.67
C ARG A 33 -7.37 -10.83 -10.55
N GLN A 34 -8.46 -10.07 -10.38
CA GLN A 34 -8.58 -9.09 -9.29
C GLN A 34 -8.53 -9.76 -7.90
N LYS A 35 -9.19 -10.91 -7.73
CA LYS A 35 -9.10 -11.71 -6.50
C LYS A 35 -7.68 -12.22 -6.25
N ALA A 36 -6.99 -12.70 -7.27
CA ALA A 36 -5.60 -13.14 -7.15
C ALA A 36 -4.67 -11.99 -6.72
N TYR A 37 -4.85 -10.80 -7.28
CA TYR A 37 -4.09 -9.62 -6.86
C TYR A 37 -4.39 -9.22 -5.40
N ALA A 38 -5.65 -9.30 -4.96
CA ALA A 38 -6.02 -9.02 -3.57
C ALA A 38 -5.34 -9.98 -2.59
N ILE A 39 -5.32 -11.28 -2.90
CA ILE A 39 -4.65 -12.30 -2.07
C ILE A 39 -3.14 -12.06 -2.02
N ASN A 40 -2.50 -11.77 -3.16
CA ASN A 40 -1.08 -11.46 -3.21
C ASN A 40 -0.75 -10.20 -2.42
N CYS A 41 -1.59 -9.16 -2.50
CA CYS A 41 -1.43 -7.94 -1.73
C CYS A 41 -1.54 -8.21 -0.23
N ALA A 42 -2.54 -8.98 0.21
CA ALA A 42 -2.68 -9.36 1.61
C ALA A 42 -1.45 -10.14 2.13
N ASN A 43 -0.88 -11.03 1.33
CA ASN A 43 0.34 -11.75 1.67
C ASN A 43 1.56 -10.81 1.74
N ASN A 44 1.66 -9.83 0.84
CA ASN A 44 2.70 -8.81 0.89
C ASN A 44 2.62 -7.99 2.19
N PHE A 45 1.41 -7.58 2.58
CA PHE A 45 1.19 -6.87 3.85
C PHE A 45 1.57 -7.72 5.07
N LYS A 46 1.27 -9.03 5.06
CA LYS A 46 1.74 -9.94 6.11
C LYS A 46 3.26 -9.99 6.20
N GLN A 47 3.97 -10.05 5.06
CA GLN A 47 5.43 -10.04 5.04
C GLN A 47 5.99 -8.72 5.58
N VAL A 48 5.39 -7.57 5.24
CA VAL A 48 5.77 -6.27 5.81
C VAL A 48 5.52 -6.26 7.32
N GLY A 49 4.39 -6.81 7.78
CA GLY A 49 4.07 -6.93 9.21
C GLY A 49 5.09 -7.77 9.98
N ILE A 50 5.51 -8.90 9.42
CA ILE A 50 6.56 -9.76 10.02
C ILE A 50 7.89 -8.99 10.08
N SER A 51 8.27 -8.31 8.99
CA SER A 51 9.49 -7.48 8.96
C SER A 51 9.44 -6.37 10.01
N MET A 52 8.28 -5.74 10.19
CA MET A 52 8.07 -4.73 11.22
C MET A 52 8.15 -5.31 12.64
N SER A 53 7.61 -6.50 12.86
CA SER A 53 7.69 -7.16 14.17
C SER A 53 9.13 -7.46 14.57
N PHE A 54 9.97 -7.93 13.65
CA PHE A 54 11.41 -8.09 13.90
C PHE A 54 12.09 -6.76 14.18
N TYR A 55 11.78 -5.72 13.40
CA TYR A 55 12.32 -4.39 13.67
C TYR A 55 11.93 -3.88 15.06
N LEU A 56 10.66 -4.00 15.45
CA LEU A 56 10.18 -3.56 16.75
C LEU A 56 10.87 -4.31 17.92
N ASN A 57 11.08 -5.62 17.76
CA ASN A 57 11.78 -6.43 18.75
C ASN A 57 13.23 -5.94 18.98
N ASP A 58 13.92 -5.56 17.92
CA ASP A 58 15.32 -5.13 17.98
C ASP A 58 15.48 -3.63 18.31
N ASN A 59 14.38 -2.86 18.31
CA ASN A 59 14.38 -1.42 18.53
C ASN A 59 13.47 -0.99 19.69
N ASP A 60 13.49 -1.71 20.83
CA ASP A 60 12.74 -1.37 22.05
C ASP A 60 11.24 -1.12 21.81
N GLU A 61 10.62 -1.87 20.89
CA GLU A 61 9.23 -1.73 20.44
C GLU A 61 8.91 -0.36 19.78
N MET A 62 9.91 0.42 19.44
CA MET A 62 9.74 1.73 18.84
C MET A 62 9.41 1.60 17.35
N PHE A 63 8.30 2.19 16.93
CA PHE A 63 7.96 2.27 15.52
C PHE A 63 8.98 3.10 14.73
N PRO A 64 9.33 2.70 13.49
CA PRO A 64 10.25 3.48 12.67
C PRO A 64 9.65 4.83 12.32
N ARG A 65 10.49 5.83 12.19
CA ARG A 65 10.09 7.11 11.62
C ARG A 65 9.62 6.91 10.19
N TYR A 66 8.62 7.69 9.76
CA TYR A 66 8.17 7.66 8.37
C TYR A 66 9.29 8.05 7.40
N GLY A 67 10.23 8.91 7.85
CA GLY A 67 11.43 9.33 7.14
C GLY A 67 12.41 10.03 8.08
N THR A 68 13.69 9.78 7.87
CA THR A 68 14.79 10.50 8.54
C THR A 68 15.66 11.16 7.49
N SER A 69 16.25 12.32 7.81
CA SER A 69 17.16 13.01 6.89
C SER A 69 18.60 12.71 7.24
N GLU A 70 19.38 12.24 6.26
CA GLU A 70 20.79 11.92 6.39
C GLU A 70 21.56 12.55 5.21
N GLY A 71 22.45 13.49 5.49
CA GLY A 71 23.27 14.14 4.45
C GLY A 71 22.46 14.80 3.32
N GLY A 72 21.31 15.43 3.63
CA GLY A 72 20.42 16.06 2.66
C GLY A 72 19.55 15.10 1.84
N LYS A 73 19.60 13.81 2.15
CA LYS A 73 18.70 12.77 1.59
C LYS A 73 17.79 12.22 2.67
N ASN A 74 16.70 11.61 2.27
CA ASN A 74 15.72 11.02 3.18
C ASN A 74 15.79 9.51 3.17
N LEU A 75 15.56 8.89 4.31
CA LEU A 75 15.39 7.46 4.48
C LEU A 75 13.94 7.18 4.84
N ALA A 76 13.17 6.57 3.94
CA ALA A 76 11.80 6.15 4.22
C ALA A 76 11.78 4.99 5.24
N TRP A 77 10.65 4.76 5.91
CA TRP A 77 10.46 3.62 6.80
C TRP A 77 10.83 2.28 6.12
N SER A 78 10.44 2.13 4.86
CA SER A 78 10.73 0.94 4.04
C SER A 78 12.22 0.77 3.76
N GLY A 79 12.92 1.87 3.47
CA GLY A 79 14.37 1.90 3.34
C GLY A 79 15.09 1.57 4.65
N ASN A 80 14.52 2.01 5.79
CA ASN A 80 15.04 1.67 7.12
C ASN A 80 14.95 0.16 7.39
N LEU A 81 13.79 -0.46 7.13
CA LEU A 81 13.62 -1.91 7.25
C LEU A 81 14.54 -2.70 6.30
N ALA A 82 14.72 -2.22 5.07
CA ALA A 82 15.61 -2.85 4.10
C ALA A 82 17.09 -2.72 4.52
N ARG A 83 17.52 -1.55 4.99
CA ARG A 83 18.86 -1.29 5.49
C ARG A 83 19.21 -2.17 6.71
N GLY A 84 18.24 -2.36 7.60
CA GLY A 84 18.35 -3.25 8.75
C GLY A 84 18.21 -4.74 8.41
N ASN A 85 18.07 -5.09 7.13
CA ASN A 85 17.93 -6.47 6.65
C ASN A 85 16.64 -7.20 7.14
N TYR A 86 15.67 -6.45 7.66
CA TYR A 86 14.34 -6.98 8.04
C TYR A 86 13.47 -7.24 6.80
N LEU A 87 13.67 -6.44 5.74
CA LEU A 87 12.97 -6.55 4.47
C LEU A 87 13.98 -6.87 3.37
N ARG A 88 13.89 -8.08 2.80
CA ARG A 88 14.87 -8.59 1.82
C ARG A 88 14.40 -8.54 0.37
N SER A 89 13.13 -8.26 0.13
CA SER A 89 12.56 -8.22 -1.22
C SER A 89 11.65 -7.03 -1.41
N ALA A 90 11.83 -6.32 -2.51
CA ALA A 90 10.96 -5.22 -2.93
C ALA A 90 9.53 -5.70 -3.25
N LYS A 91 9.34 -7.00 -3.52
CA LYS A 91 8.04 -7.58 -3.92
C LYS A 91 6.92 -7.30 -2.91
N SER A 92 7.23 -7.35 -1.61
CA SER A 92 6.26 -7.07 -0.55
C SER A 92 5.85 -5.60 -0.45
N LEU A 93 6.59 -4.70 -1.09
CA LEU A 93 6.30 -3.27 -1.11
C LEU A 93 5.48 -2.81 -2.31
N ILE A 94 5.27 -3.66 -3.30
CA ILE A 94 4.58 -3.29 -4.54
C ILE A 94 3.29 -4.10 -4.69
N CYS A 95 2.17 -3.41 -4.82
CA CYS A 95 0.90 -4.07 -5.15
C CYS A 95 0.90 -4.50 -6.63
N PRO A 96 0.62 -5.77 -6.95
CA PRO A 96 0.61 -6.25 -8.34
C PRO A 96 -0.53 -5.67 -9.18
N ALA A 97 -1.51 -5.00 -8.57
CA ALA A 97 -2.57 -4.31 -9.28
C ALA A 97 -2.20 -2.87 -9.71
N ILE A 98 -1.04 -2.36 -9.30
CA ILE A 98 -0.55 -1.06 -9.75
C ILE A 98 -0.12 -1.19 -11.23
N ALA A 99 -0.54 -0.23 -12.06
CA ALA A 99 -0.03 -0.10 -13.41
C ALA A 99 1.52 0.05 -13.35
N ASP A 100 2.23 -0.62 -14.25
CA ASP A 100 3.69 -0.66 -14.27
C ASP A 100 4.36 -1.21 -12.98
N SER A 101 3.63 -2.02 -12.19
CA SER A 101 4.15 -2.61 -10.96
C SER A 101 5.50 -3.34 -11.16
N GLY A 102 5.67 -4.04 -12.29
CA GLY A 102 6.93 -4.72 -12.64
C GLY A 102 8.10 -3.74 -12.74
N LYS A 103 7.92 -2.63 -13.46
CA LYS A 103 8.96 -1.61 -13.62
C LYS A 103 9.38 -0.96 -12.29
N TYR A 104 8.41 -0.70 -11.39
CA TYR A 104 8.71 -0.20 -10.05
C TYR A 104 9.41 -1.26 -9.20
N LEU A 105 8.97 -2.50 -9.29
CA LEU A 105 9.57 -3.63 -8.57
C LEU A 105 11.05 -3.80 -8.95
N ASP A 106 11.37 -3.84 -10.25
CA ASP A 106 12.74 -4.03 -10.74
C ASP A 106 13.66 -2.89 -10.29
N LYS A 107 13.18 -1.65 -10.37
CA LYS A 107 13.95 -0.49 -9.91
C LYS A 107 14.20 -0.53 -8.41
N LEU A 108 13.16 -0.81 -7.61
CA LEU A 108 13.28 -0.87 -6.17
C LEU A 108 14.17 -2.02 -5.72
N GLN A 109 14.04 -3.21 -6.36
CA GLN A 109 14.92 -4.34 -6.08
C GLN A 109 16.38 -4.01 -6.40
N ASN A 110 16.65 -3.38 -7.54
CA ASN A 110 18.00 -2.94 -7.89
C ASN A 110 18.59 -1.93 -6.87
N ARG A 111 17.76 -1.05 -6.28
CA ARG A 111 18.19 -0.17 -5.19
C ARG A 111 18.55 -0.96 -3.93
N MET A 112 17.75 -1.96 -3.57
CA MET A 112 18.03 -2.85 -2.45
C MET A 112 19.35 -3.61 -2.64
N ASP A 113 19.55 -4.19 -3.81
CA ASP A 113 20.76 -4.96 -4.15
C ASP A 113 22.02 -4.09 -4.10
N LYS A 114 21.90 -2.83 -4.52
CA LYS A 114 22.99 -1.83 -4.45
C LYS A 114 23.13 -1.17 -3.07
N LYS A 115 22.28 -1.51 -2.11
CA LYS A 115 22.21 -0.88 -0.77
C LYS A 115 21.98 0.65 -0.82
N GLU A 116 21.23 1.12 -1.82
CA GLU A 116 20.88 2.54 -2.02
C GLU A 116 19.53 2.85 -1.37
N PHE A 117 19.48 2.97 -0.05
CA PHE A 117 18.25 3.13 0.73
C PHE A 117 17.76 4.57 0.87
N LEU A 118 18.61 5.54 0.56
CA LEU A 118 18.28 6.96 0.66
C LEU A 118 17.66 7.51 -0.63
N TYR A 119 16.69 8.39 -0.50
CA TYR A 119 16.05 9.08 -1.61
C TYR A 119 16.09 10.62 -1.43
N SER A 120 15.91 11.35 -2.53
CA SER A 120 15.71 12.79 -2.54
C SER A 120 14.61 13.16 -3.54
N SER A 121 14.20 14.41 -3.60
CA SER A 121 13.26 14.90 -4.62
C SER A 121 13.76 14.68 -6.06
N ALA A 122 15.07 14.53 -6.25
CA ALA A 122 15.70 14.33 -7.56
C ALA A 122 16.13 12.87 -7.83
N SER A 123 16.16 11.99 -6.83
CA SER A 123 16.71 10.62 -7.00
C SER A 123 16.04 9.59 -6.08
N ASN A 124 15.98 8.35 -6.57
CA ASN A 124 15.55 7.16 -5.83
C ASN A 124 14.13 7.27 -5.25
N LEU A 125 13.23 7.98 -5.94
CA LEU A 125 11.83 8.17 -5.54
C LEU A 125 11.04 6.85 -5.49
N GLU A 126 11.59 5.76 -6.00
CA GLU A 126 11.01 4.43 -5.92
C GLU A 126 10.65 4.04 -4.47
N TRP A 127 11.42 4.48 -3.48
CA TRP A 127 11.13 4.29 -2.06
C TRP A 127 9.87 4.98 -1.58
N THR A 128 9.35 5.95 -2.34
CA THR A 128 8.10 6.65 -2.03
C THR A 128 6.89 6.12 -2.80
N TYR A 129 7.09 5.32 -3.88
CA TYR A 129 6.04 4.80 -4.75
C TYR A 129 5.63 3.37 -4.41
N ILE A 130 5.61 3.04 -3.13
CA ILE A 130 5.25 1.72 -2.61
C ILE A 130 3.77 1.68 -2.20
N SER A 131 3.16 0.49 -2.28
CA SER A 131 1.73 0.33 -1.99
C SER A 131 1.37 0.37 -0.51
N PRO A 132 2.13 -0.25 0.41
CA PRO A 132 1.84 -0.11 1.82
C PRO A 132 2.12 1.32 2.28
N GLY A 133 1.06 2.10 2.45
CA GLY A 133 1.15 3.42 3.06
C GLY A 133 1.19 3.30 4.58
N TYR A 134 2.23 3.83 5.19
CA TYR A 134 2.45 3.79 6.63
C TYR A 134 1.63 4.89 7.33
N ASN A 135 1.02 4.53 8.44
CA ASN A 135 0.31 5.47 9.31
C ASN A 135 1.31 6.37 10.07
N PHE A 136 1.81 7.37 9.37
CA PHE A 136 2.91 8.20 9.86
C PHE A 136 2.51 9.17 10.96
N ASN A 137 1.26 9.63 10.96
CA ASN A 137 0.79 10.61 11.94
C ASN A 137 0.80 10.08 13.38
N TYR A 138 0.56 8.78 13.56
CA TYR A 138 0.42 8.18 14.88
C TYR A 138 1.55 7.24 15.26
N LEU A 139 2.14 6.58 14.28
CA LEU A 139 3.22 5.62 14.52
C LEU A 139 4.59 6.20 14.15
N GLY A 140 4.63 7.06 13.14
CA GLY A 140 5.84 7.54 12.50
C GLY A 140 6.39 8.87 13.01
N GLU A 141 6.00 9.36 14.19
CA GLU A 141 6.61 10.51 14.88
C GLU A 141 6.17 11.92 14.42
N VAL A 142 5.04 12.07 13.74
CA VAL A 142 4.57 13.41 13.37
C VAL A 142 3.26 13.73 14.06
N ASN A 143 3.27 14.72 14.94
CA ASN A 143 2.04 15.30 15.48
C ASN A 143 1.55 16.44 14.55
N ARG A 144 0.34 16.32 14.06
CA ARG A 144 -0.36 17.45 13.44
C ARG A 144 -0.83 18.41 14.51
N THR A 145 -0.47 19.68 14.38
CA THR A 145 -1.06 20.75 15.21
C THR A 145 -2.51 20.99 14.78
N ALA A 146 -3.31 21.61 15.66
CA ALA A 146 -4.69 22.01 15.34
C ALA A 146 -4.79 22.92 14.10
N SER A 147 -3.71 23.59 13.72
CA SER A 147 -3.60 24.42 12.49
C SER A 147 -3.20 23.61 11.25
N GLY A 148 -3.05 22.29 11.36
CA GLY A 148 -2.62 21.41 10.25
C GLY A 148 -1.13 21.42 9.95
N ALA A 149 -0.32 22.18 10.68
CA ALA A 149 1.13 22.17 10.56
C ALA A 149 1.73 20.94 11.26
N TYR A 150 2.82 20.40 10.73
CA TYR A 150 3.54 19.30 11.36
C TYR A 150 4.38 19.83 12.53
N SER A 151 4.14 19.29 13.73
CA SER A 151 4.96 19.62 14.90
C SER A 151 6.12 18.66 15.02
N ALA A 152 7.30 19.19 15.24
CA ALA A 152 8.52 18.42 15.52
C ALA A 152 8.56 17.83 16.95
N LYS A 153 7.46 17.87 17.71
CA LYS A 153 7.37 17.18 19.01
C LYS A 153 7.18 15.70 18.80
N CYS A 154 8.29 15.02 18.74
CA CYS A 154 8.45 13.59 18.54
C CYS A 154 7.97 12.82 19.77
N ASN A 155 6.77 12.31 19.75
CA ASN A 155 6.35 11.27 20.69
C ASN A 155 6.56 9.92 19.99
N TRP A 156 7.75 9.36 20.15
CA TRP A 156 8.06 8.03 19.66
C TRP A 156 7.04 7.05 20.20
N THR A 157 6.34 6.39 19.30
CA THR A 157 5.30 5.45 19.65
C THR A 157 5.93 4.08 19.89
N LYS A 158 5.69 3.52 21.08
CA LYS A 158 6.00 2.13 21.40
C LYS A 158 4.79 1.25 21.19
N LEU A 159 4.99 0.03 20.70
CA LEU A 159 3.91 -0.95 20.55
C LEU A 159 3.19 -1.21 21.89
N SER A 160 3.94 -1.34 22.97
CA SER A 160 3.41 -1.56 24.33
C SER A 160 2.57 -0.40 24.87
N ARG A 161 2.66 0.78 24.29
CA ARG A 161 1.81 1.93 24.65
C ARG A 161 0.44 1.93 23.96
N LEU A 162 0.26 1.11 22.93
CA LEU A 162 -1.00 1.03 22.21
C LEU A 162 -2.04 0.27 23.04
N LYS A 163 -3.15 0.93 23.41
CA LYS A 163 -4.22 0.29 24.20
C LYS A 163 -4.95 -0.82 23.45
N SER A 164 -5.06 -0.72 22.14
CA SER A 164 -5.80 -1.65 21.28
C SER A 164 -5.09 -1.83 19.95
N PRO A 165 -3.94 -2.55 19.87
CA PRO A 165 -3.18 -2.72 18.63
C PRO A 165 -3.98 -3.31 17.48
N SER A 166 -4.96 -4.19 17.79
CA SER A 166 -5.88 -4.79 16.80
C SER A 166 -6.87 -3.80 16.18
N ARG A 167 -6.93 -2.56 16.66
CA ARG A 167 -7.81 -1.50 16.16
C ARG A 167 -7.05 -0.31 15.59
N ILE A 168 -5.73 -0.37 15.56
CA ILE A 168 -4.89 0.71 15.02
C ILE A 168 -4.29 0.24 13.71
N ILE A 169 -4.57 0.98 12.65
CA ILE A 169 -4.01 0.73 11.33
C ILE A 169 -2.52 1.03 11.36
N GLN A 170 -1.71 0.05 10.98
CA GLN A 170 -0.29 0.22 10.79
C GLN A 170 0.04 0.60 9.35
N PHE A 171 -0.55 -0.13 8.40
CA PHE A 171 -0.43 0.13 6.96
C PHE A 171 -1.79 -0.07 6.28
N ALA A 172 -2.01 0.67 5.21
CA ALA A 172 -3.13 0.41 4.31
C ALA A 172 -2.72 0.61 2.84
N ASP A 173 -3.47 0.00 1.92
CA ASP A 173 -3.33 0.30 0.50
C ASP A 173 -3.44 1.80 0.28
N SER A 174 -2.47 2.36 -0.42
CA SER A 174 -2.32 3.79 -0.59
C SER A 174 -2.24 4.21 -2.06
N LYS A 175 -2.61 5.45 -2.32
CA LYS A 175 -2.42 6.12 -3.60
C LYS A 175 -1.88 7.52 -3.38
N ARG A 176 -0.93 7.94 -4.23
CA ARG A 176 -0.43 9.31 -4.27
C ARG A 176 -1.49 10.24 -4.84
N ASN A 177 -1.68 11.39 -4.20
CA ASN A 177 -2.54 12.45 -4.72
C ASN A 177 -1.86 13.20 -5.87
N GLY A 178 -2.65 13.61 -6.88
CA GLY A 178 -2.18 14.50 -7.96
C GLY A 178 -1.10 13.92 -8.88
N GLY A 179 -0.79 12.64 -8.78
CA GLY A 179 0.14 11.98 -9.71
C GLY A 179 -0.56 11.53 -10.98
N SER A 180 0.10 11.71 -12.15
CA SER A 180 -0.38 11.20 -13.45
C SER A 180 -0.39 9.67 -13.52
N TYR A 181 0.19 8.98 -12.53
CA TYR A 181 0.34 7.54 -12.47
C TYR A 181 -0.44 6.96 -11.30
N ASP A 182 -1.02 5.78 -11.49
CA ASP A 182 -1.60 4.98 -10.40
C ASP A 182 -0.46 4.31 -9.61
N SER A 183 0.24 5.10 -8.81
CA SER A 183 1.29 4.62 -7.91
C SER A 183 0.77 4.52 -6.48
N GLY A 184 1.37 3.65 -5.68
CA GLY A 184 1.25 3.70 -4.23
C GLY A 184 1.94 4.95 -3.66
N PHE A 185 1.81 5.14 -2.36
CA PHE A 185 2.58 6.13 -1.63
C PHE A 185 2.96 5.61 -0.25
N TYR A 186 4.20 5.82 0.15
CA TYR A 186 4.81 5.20 1.34
C TYR A 186 4.22 5.63 2.69
N ILE A 187 3.42 6.70 2.72
CA ILE A 187 2.70 7.19 3.91
C ILE A 187 1.24 7.47 3.58
N ILE A 188 0.37 7.31 4.57
CA ILE A 188 -1.05 7.67 4.50
C ILE A 188 -1.39 8.63 5.62
N ASP A 189 -2.22 9.63 5.31
CA ASP A 189 -2.79 10.52 6.30
C ASP A 189 -4.00 9.86 7.00
N CYS A 190 -4.30 10.30 8.19
CA CYS A 190 -5.52 9.97 8.91
C CYS A 190 -6.76 10.67 8.34
N ASP A 191 -6.59 11.73 7.57
CA ASP A 191 -7.65 12.50 6.92
C ASP A 191 -7.47 12.49 5.39
N TYR A 192 -8.59 12.62 4.67
CA TYR A 192 -8.52 12.85 3.23
C TYR A 192 -7.80 14.16 2.94
N THR A 193 -6.77 14.09 2.13
CA THR A 193 -5.98 15.27 1.74
C THR A 193 -5.84 15.34 0.21
N THR A 194 -5.80 16.54 -0.32
CA THR A 194 -5.45 16.82 -1.71
C THR A 194 -3.96 17.11 -1.90
N SER A 195 -3.18 17.09 -0.80
CA SER A 195 -1.73 17.31 -0.86
C SER A 195 -1.04 16.23 -1.70
N THR A 196 -0.20 16.64 -2.62
CA THR A 196 0.60 15.73 -3.47
C THR A 196 1.76 15.07 -2.72
N SER A 197 2.06 15.55 -1.52
CA SER A 197 3.15 15.05 -0.66
C SER A 197 2.72 13.95 0.31
N ILE A 198 1.44 13.58 0.30
CA ILE A 198 0.86 12.58 1.22
C ILE A 198 -0.05 11.67 0.40
N GLY A 199 -0.08 10.39 0.75
CA GLY A 199 -0.99 9.42 0.17
C GLY A 199 -2.33 9.35 0.91
N ASN A 200 -3.35 9.00 0.18
CA ASN A 200 -4.64 8.60 0.71
C ASN A 200 -4.77 7.08 0.73
N VAL A 201 -5.58 6.57 1.63
CA VAL A 201 -6.07 5.19 1.57
C VAL A 201 -6.80 4.96 0.25
N TRP A 202 -6.58 3.80 -0.39
CA TRP A 202 -7.12 3.54 -1.72
C TRP A 202 -7.59 2.10 -1.92
N GLY A 203 -8.83 1.93 -2.39
CA GLY A 203 -9.44 0.61 -2.64
C GLY A 203 -9.06 0.04 -4.01
N ARG A 204 -7.92 -0.67 -4.11
CA ARG A 204 -7.38 -1.19 -5.38
C ARG A 204 -8.09 -2.44 -5.89
N HIS A 205 -8.57 -3.29 -4.99
CA HIS A 205 -9.02 -4.64 -5.30
C HIS A 205 -10.56 -4.71 -5.33
N GLY A 206 -11.18 -4.10 -6.34
CA GLY A 206 -12.64 -4.08 -6.47
C GLY A 206 -13.34 -3.29 -5.37
N GLY A 207 -12.71 -2.23 -4.87
CA GLY A 207 -13.21 -1.38 -3.80
C GLY A 207 -12.91 -1.91 -2.39
N THR A 208 -11.95 -2.84 -2.26
CA THR A 208 -11.41 -3.26 -0.96
C THR A 208 -10.03 -2.64 -0.72
N VAL A 209 -9.71 -2.38 0.54
CA VAL A 209 -8.42 -1.83 0.99
C VAL A 209 -7.72 -2.89 1.81
N THR A 210 -6.56 -3.35 1.37
CA THR A 210 -5.73 -4.22 2.21
C THR A 210 -5.19 -3.39 3.37
N THR A 211 -5.40 -3.86 4.59
CA THR A 211 -5.05 -3.15 5.82
C THR A 211 -4.33 -4.08 6.76
N LEU A 212 -3.16 -3.67 7.23
CA LEU A 212 -2.39 -4.33 8.29
C LEU A 212 -2.58 -3.53 9.58
N TRP A 213 -2.89 -4.24 10.66
CA TRP A 213 -3.09 -3.68 11.98
C TRP A 213 -1.83 -3.83 12.85
N CYS A 214 -1.71 -3.05 13.92
CA CYS A 214 -0.52 -3.06 14.77
C CYS A 214 -0.29 -4.38 15.54
N ASP A 215 -1.29 -5.26 15.62
CA ASP A 215 -1.17 -6.63 16.18
C ASP A 215 -0.73 -7.66 15.12
N GLY A 216 -0.52 -7.24 13.88
CA GLY A 216 -0.06 -8.08 12.77
C GLY A 216 -1.15 -8.78 11.97
N HIS A 217 -2.45 -8.63 12.32
CA HIS A 217 -3.50 -9.20 11.48
C HIS A 217 -3.77 -8.34 10.23
N VAL A 218 -4.21 -8.98 9.14
CA VAL A 218 -4.53 -8.34 7.86
C VAL A 218 -6.00 -8.51 7.55
N THR A 219 -6.65 -7.42 7.17
CA THR A 219 -8.04 -7.42 6.69
C THR A 219 -8.14 -6.72 5.34
N SER A 220 -9.26 -6.91 4.66
CA SER A 220 -9.55 -6.23 3.39
C SER A 220 -10.96 -5.64 3.39
N PRO A 221 -11.24 -4.63 4.22
CA PRO A 221 -12.53 -3.99 4.30
C PRO A 221 -12.92 -3.34 2.97
N ARG A 222 -14.20 -3.40 2.66
CA ARG A 222 -14.77 -2.74 1.47
C ARG A 222 -15.08 -1.28 1.77
N ILE A 223 -14.67 -0.38 0.88
CA ILE A 223 -14.99 1.05 0.98
C ILE A 223 -16.25 1.38 0.18
N ARG A 224 -17.04 2.35 0.67
CA ARG A 224 -18.28 2.80 0.02
C ARG A 224 -18.01 3.69 -1.20
N SER A 225 -16.93 4.44 -1.15
CA SER A 225 -16.53 5.36 -2.22
C SER A 225 -15.03 5.27 -2.47
N ILE A 226 -14.65 5.01 -3.72
CA ILE A 226 -13.24 5.03 -4.13
C ILE A 226 -12.70 6.47 -4.16
N ALA A 227 -13.58 7.45 -4.46
CA ALA A 227 -13.19 8.86 -4.49
C ALA A 227 -12.88 9.42 -3.09
N ASN A 228 -13.57 8.92 -2.06
CA ASN A 228 -13.29 9.26 -0.68
C ASN A 228 -13.47 8.04 0.23
N PRO A 229 -12.44 7.20 0.41
CA PRO A 229 -12.51 6.00 1.24
C PRO A 229 -12.76 6.30 2.72
N TYR A 230 -12.46 7.52 3.19
CA TYR A 230 -12.66 7.93 4.58
C TYR A 230 -14.13 8.11 4.99
N LEU A 231 -15.06 7.95 4.06
CA LEU A 231 -16.49 7.86 4.38
C LEU A 231 -16.93 6.47 4.84
N SER A 232 -16.01 5.49 4.84
CA SER A 232 -16.29 4.08 5.15
C SER A 232 -15.51 3.61 6.36
N ASP A 233 -16.14 2.77 7.21
CA ASP A 233 -15.42 2.04 8.26
C ASP A 233 -14.46 1.02 7.62
N PRO A 234 -13.24 0.82 8.17
CA PRO A 234 -12.66 1.45 9.36
C PRO A 234 -11.98 2.79 9.10
N PHE A 235 -12.10 3.37 7.90
CA PHE A 235 -11.39 4.60 7.49
C PHE A 235 -12.21 5.85 7.74
N ARG A 236 -13.40 5.72 8.32
CA ARG A 236 -14.25 6.86 8.67
C ARG A 236 -13.66 7.59 9.86
N PHE A 237 -13.25 8.82 9.62
CA PHE A 237 -12.70 9.70 10.66
C PHE A 237 -13.71 10.79 10.99
N GLY A 238 -13.98 10.96 12.28
CA GLY A 238 -14.56 12.18 12.77
C GLY A 238 -13.57 13.33 12.58
N LYS A 239 -14.02 14.48 12.12
CA LYS A 239 -13.23 15.72 12.05
C LYS A 239 -12.81 16.25 13.44
N SER A 240 -13.16 15.55 14.50
CA SER A 240 -12.94 15.93 15.88
C SER A 240 -11.74 15.17 16.44
N ASN A 241 -10.82 15.93 17.05
CA ASN A 241 -9.67 15.41 17.79
C ASN A 241 -10.04 14.48 18.98
N ASN A 242 -11.29 14.13 19.15
CA ASN A 242 -11.82 13.43 20.32
C ASN A 242 -12.35 12.02 20.05
N ASP A 243 -12.55 11.62 18.79
CA ASP A 243 -13.09 10.30 18.51
C ASP A 243 -11.99 9.27 18.35
N ALA A 244 -12.16 8.14 19.03
CA ALA A 244 -11.32 6.95 18.91
C ALA A 244 -11.47 6.38 17.49
N ASN A 245 -10.75 6.96 16.55
CA ASN A 245 -10.65 6.41 15.21
C ASN A 245 -9.56 5.34 15.17
N PHE A 246 -9.61 4.48 14.16
CA PHE A 246 -8.67 3.37 13.97
C PHE A 246 -7.22 3.81 13.71
N PHE A 247 -6.97 5.11 13.61
CA PHE A 247 -5.63 5.69 13.53
C PHE A 247 -5.16 6.24 14.87
N ASN A 248 -6.07 6.52 15.81
CA ASN A 248 -5.76 7.12 17.09
C ASN A 248 -6.59 6.48 18.21
N SER A 249 -6.00 5.62 19.01
CA SER A 249 -6.64 5.05 20.18
C SER A 249 -5.89 5.39 21.49
N TRP A 250 -5.35 6.62 21.57
CA TRP A 250 -4.59 7.09 22.73
C TRP A 250 -5.44 7.53 23.92
N LYS A 251 -6.77 7.58 23.79
CA LYS A 251 -7.68 8.04 24.87
C LYS A 251 -8.44 6.92 25.52
#